data_c07ae41c67a96905f3998bfb7ad4a5eb
#
_entry.id   c07ae41c67a96905f3998bfb7ad4a5eb
#
_cell.length_a   1.000
_cell.length_b   1.000
_cell.length_c   1.000
_cell.angle_alpha   90.00
_cell.angle_beta   90.00
_cell.angle_gamma   90.00
#
_symmetry.space_group_name_H-M   'P 1'
#
loop_
_entity.id
_entity.type
_entity.pdbx_description
1 polymer ?
#
loop_
_entity_poly.entity_id
_entity_poly.type
_entity_poly.pdbx_seq_one_letter_code
_entity_poly.pdbx_strand_id
1 'polypeptide(L)'
;SIFGVSTPDVFWSAFSSREAGTGFLNRMVVIEAKTIGKRKEPKNSPMPINVGEFVSSIYMRFNTVESGRLFISNDCKTLIDGVNVDKLFQSVTKIEEDLILSDDKYGCVYARLAELTKRVAIVFQVTSNINSTHIEYDNAQAAYDFVRFCLDYSYSSAVNSIKDSNIERLQGEVIKAINEIKSDKSGNAQNYDGVTGKWIRERMLKRKSSINNDKESDAALMKMCRNGHIYRMEIKKDLGKQTYYYVKPEFLNEFEDVFKSHGYKLRNTINFE
;
A
#
# COMPACT_ATOMS: atom_id res chain seq x y z
N SER A 1 16.47 16.65 6.15
CA SER A 1 15.54 15.91 5.25
C SER A 1 16.30 14.75 4.62
N ILE A 2 15.62 13.63 4.41
CA ILE A 2 16.17 12.43 3.74
C ILE A 2 15.34 12.20 2.49
N PHE A 3 16.00 11.99 1.37
CA PHE A 3 15.38 11.55 0.12
C PHE A 3 15.89 10.15 -0.22
N GLY A 4 14.99 9.25 -0.58
CA GLY A 4 15.34 7.88 -0.95
C GLY A 4 14.42 7.34 -2.03
N VAL A 5 14.92 6.36 -2.78
CA VAL A 5 14.16 5.64 -3.82
C VAL A 5 14.27 4.15 -3.54
N SER A 6 13.16 3.44 -3.65
CA SER A 6 13.09 1.99 -3.47
C SER A 6 12.00 1.40 -4.38
N THR A 7 12.02 0.09 -4.56
CA THR A 7 10.87 -0.61 -5.13
C THR A 7 9.80 -0.80 -4.04
N PRO A 8 8.50 -0.78 -4.38
CA PRO A 8 7.44 -0.94 -3.39
C PRO A 8 7.61 -2.19 -2.52
N ASP A 9 7.90 -3.33 -3.12
CA ASP A 9 8.06 -4.60 -2.41
C ASP A 9 9.21 -4.55 -1.39
N VAL A 10 10.38 -4.00 -1.76
CA VAL A 10 11.52 -3.86 -0.86
C VAL A 10 11.23 -2.86 0.25
N PHE A 11 10.59 -1.73 -0.09
CA PHE A 11 10.25 -0.71 0.89
C PHE A 11 9.29 -1.26 1.94
N TRP A 12 8.15 -1.83 1.53
CA TRP A 12 7.14 -2.30 2.46
C TRP A 12 7.54 -3.55 3.24
N SER A 13 8.38 -4.43 2.67
CA SER A 13 8.90 -5.61 3.38
C SER A 13 9.87 -5.27 4.52
N ALA A 14 10.40 -4.05 4.54
CA ALA A 14 11.27 -3.58 5.62
C ALA A 14 10.52 -3.17 6.89
N PHE A 15 9.19 -3.11 6.84
CA PHE A 15 8.37 -2.69 7.99
C PHE A 15 7.60 -3.85 8.62
N SER A 16 7.53 -3.84 9.94
CA SER A 16 6.58 -4.59 10.76
C SER A 16 5.44 -3.67 11.23
N SER A 17 4.33 -4.23 11.71
CA SER A 17 3.26 -3.44 12.34
C SER A 17 3.75 -2.61 13.50
N ARG A 18 4.74 -3.12 14.25
CA ARG A 18 5.35 -2.40 15.35
C ARG A 18 6.05 -1.13 14.87
N GLU A 19 6.82 -1.21 13.78
CA GLU A 19 7.52 -0.05 13.21
C GLU A 19 6.56 0.94 12.58
N ALA A 20 5.49 0.47 11.93
CA ALA A 20 4.40 1.33 11.48
C ALA A 20 3.79 2.09 12.67
N GLY A 21 3.53 1.41 13.79
CA GLY A 21 2.96 1.99 15.01
C GLY A 21 3.90 2.96 15.76
N THR A 22 5.23 2.87 15.57
CA THR A 22 6.19 3.79 16.23
C THR A 22 6.23 5.18 15.62
N GLY A 23 5.44 5.44 14.59
CA GLY A 23 5.36 6.75 13.95
C GLY A 23 6.51 7.03 12.99
N PHE A 24 7.17 6.00 12.47
CA PHE A 24 8.18 6.16 11.42
C PHE A 24 7.53 6.52 10.09
N LEU A 25 6.48 5.80 9.69
CA LEU A 25 5.76 6.03 8.43
C LEU A 25 5.08 7.41 8.38
N ASN A 26 4.54 7.90 9.49
CA ASN A 26 3.86 9.20 9.51
C ASN A 26 4.82 10.40 9.38
N ARG A 27 6.14 10.17 9.39
CA ARG A 27 7.17 11.21 9.15
C ARG A 27 7.61 11.26 7.71
N MET A 28 7.13 10.37 6.86
CA MET A 28 7.52 10.26 5.46
C MET A 28 6.37 10.62 4.54
N VAL A 29 6.69 11.32 3.46
CA VAL A 29 5.81 11.49 2.32
C VAL A 29 6.25 10.46 1.27
N VAL A 30 5.43 9.41 1.10
CA VAL A 30 5.70 8.32 0.17
C VAL A 30 4.92 8.56 -1.11
N ILE A 31 5.64 8.61 -2.23
CA ILE A 31 5.06 8.78 -3.56
C ILE A 31 5.38 7.53 -4.38
N GLU A 32 4.34 6.86 -4.89
CA GLU A 32 4.52 5.73 -5.78
C GLU A 32 4.27 6.12 -7.24
N ALA A 33 5.19 5.69 -8.11
CA ALA A 33 4.98 5.71 -9.55
C ALA A 33 4.25 4.43 -9.98
N LYS A 34 2.94 4.50 -10.24
CA LYS A 34 2.12 3.34 -10.63
C LYS A 34 2.42 2.82 -12.04
N THR A 35 2.99 3.65 -12.91
CA THR A 35 3.30 3.29 -14.29
C THR A 35 4.78 3.46 -14.55
N ILE A 36 5.42 2.36 -14.95
CA ILE A 36 6.77 2.43 -15.49
C ILE A 36 6.64 2.95 -16.93
N GLY A 37 6.91 4.23 -17.12
CA GLY A 37 7.02 4.82 -18.45
C GLY A 37 8.12 4.15 -19.27
N LYS A 38 8.07 4.29 -20.60
CA LYS A 38 9.19 3.87 -21.46
C LYS A 38 10.47 4.57 -20.98
N ARG A 39 11.52 3.78 -20.77
CA ARG A 39 12.84 4.31 -20.42
C ARG A 39 13.25 5.35 -21.47
N LYS A 40 13.45 6.56 -21.04
CA LYS A 40 14.02 7.61 -21.88
C LYS A 40 15.49 7.72 -21.54
N GLU A 41 16.33 7.82 -22.57
CA GLU A 41 17.72 8.13 -22.35
C GLU A 41 17.84 9.54 -21.72
N PRO A 42 18.66 9.70 -20.69
CA PRO A 42 18.88 10.99 -20.11
C PRO A 42 19.51 11.91 -21.17
N LYS A 43 18.82 13.00 -21.48
CA LYS A 43 19.40 14.04 -22.33
C LYS A 43 20.29 14.92 -21.45
N ASN A 44 21.55 15.10 -21.84
CA ASN A 44 22.38 16.13 -21.24
C ASN A 44 21.83 17.51 -21.65
N SER A 45 20.82 17.96 -20.92
CA SER A 45 20.29 19.30 -21.07
C SER A 45 20.91 20.17 -19.98
N PRO A 46 21.41 21.36 -20.29
CA PRO A 46 21.83 22.31 -19.26
C PRO A 46 20.63 22.60 -18.34
N MET A 47 20.90 22.87 -17.09
CA MET A 47 19.85 23.28 -16.14
C MET A 47 19.12 24.52 -16.72
N PRO A 48 17.79 24.51 -16.79
CA PRO A 48 17.06 25.68 -17.25
C PRO A 48 17.45 26.93 -16.42
N ILE A 49 17.74 28.04 -17.10
CA ILE A 49 18.21 29.29 -16.48
C ILE A 49 17.26 29.74 -15.37
N ASN A 50 15.95 29.63 -15.60
CA ASN A 50 14.93 29.99 -14.62
C ASN A 50 14.99 29.15 -13.32
N VAL A 51 15.43 27.90 -13.38
CA VAL A 51 15.62 27.07 -12.17
C VAL A 51 16.81 27.57 -11.37
N GLY A 52 17.91 27.90 -12.05
CA GLY A 52 19.10 28.46 -11.40
C GLY A 52 18.81 29.81 -10.72
N GLU A 53 18.10 30.70 -11.42
CA GLU A 53 17.67 31.99 -10.90
C GLU A 53 16.72 31.85 -9.69
N PHE A 54 15.76 30.92 -9.79
CA PHE A 54 14.84 30.63 -8.69
C PHE A 54 15.57 30.10 -7.45
N VAL A 55 16.45 29.12 -7.59
CA VAL A 55 17.26 28.59 -6.48
C VAL A 55 18.13 29.69 -5.87
N SER A 56 18.77 30.52 -6.69
CA SER A 56 19.56 31.68 -6.23
C SER A 56 18.70 32.68 -5.46
N SER A 57 17.49 32.97 -5.92
CA SER A 57 16.56 33.86 -5.23
C SER A 57 16.15 33.33 -3.86
N ILE A 58 15.88 32.03 -3.77
CA ILE A 58 15.63 31.36 -2.49
C ILE A 58 16.83 31.51 -1.58
N TYR A 59 18.03 31.15 -2.06
CA TYR A 59 19.25 31.20 -1.28
C TYR A 59 19.54 32.61 -0.74
N MET A 60 19.44 33.61 -1.60
CA MET A 60 19.65 35.01 -1.24
C MET A 60 18.66 35.46 -0.17
N ARG A 61 17.39 35.16 -0.34
CA ARG A 61 16.36 35.51 0.64
C ARG A 61 16.60 34.89 2.00
N PHE A 62 16.97 33.61 2.06
CA PHE A 62 17.23 32.91 3.31
C PHE A 62 18.53 33.37 4.01
N ASN A 63 19.52 33.82 3.26
CA ASN A 63 20.78 34.30 3.85
C ASN A 63 20.77 35.80 4.23
N THR A 64 19.84 36.58 3.68
CA THR A 64 19.76 38.03 3.99
C THR A 64 18.82 38.35 5.14
N VAL A 65 18.05 37.38 5.61
CA VAL A 65 17.13 37.56 6.76
C VAL A 65 17.86 37.17 8.04
N GLU A 66 18.19 38.13 8.87
CA GLU A 66 18.95 38.00 10.13
C GLU A 66 18.42 36.95 11.11
N SER A 67 17.21 36.46 10.97
CA SER A 67 16.58 35.54 11.93
C SER A 67 16.39 34.12 11.48
N GLY A 68 16.61 33.77 10.22
CA GLY A 68 16.31 32.41 9.71
C GLY A 68 14.89 31.90 9.97
N ARG A 69 14.04 32.73 10.53
CA ARG A 69 12.63 32.43 10.88
C ARG A 69 11.74 32.94 9.77
N LEU A 70 11.78 32.22 8.65
CA LEU A 70 10.82 32.47 7.61
C LEU A 70 9.52 31.72 7.93
N PHE A 71 8.46 32.48 7.93
CA PHE A 71 7.16 32.02 7.51
C PHE A 71 6.29 31.24 8.45
N ILE A 72 6.21 31.40 9.61
CA ILE A 72 4.96 31.36 10.38
C ILE A 72 5.29 32.12 11.65
N SER A 73 5.42 33.42 11.56
CA SER A 73 5.25 34.24 12.74
C SER A 73 3.79 34.17 13.16
N ASN A 74 3.51 34.29 14.44
CA ASN A 74 2.12 34.41 14.91
C ASN A 74 1.38 35.54 14.20
N ASP A 75 2.08 36.50 13.61
CA ASP A 75 1.54 37.63 12.85
C ASP A 75 1.01 37.24 11.46
N CYS A 76 1.42 36.13 10.88
CA CYS A 76 0.81 35.59 9.65
C CYS A 76 -0.62 35.08 9.87
N LYS A 77 -1.07 34.96 11.10
CA LYS A 77 -2.45 34.60 11.44
C LYS A 77 -3.47 35.71 11.15
N THR A 78 -3.02 36.93 10.91
CA THR A 78 -3.85 38.12 10.81
C THR A 78 -4.07 38.67 9.40
N LEU A 79 -3.50 38.05 8.38
CA LEU A 79 -3.67 38.52 7.02
C LEU A 79 -4.94 37.94 6.36
N ILE A 80 -5.49 38.68 5.41
CA ILE A 80 -6.83 38.61 4.86
C ILE A 80 -7.35 37.19 4.55
N ASP A 81 -6.50 36.32 4.11
CA ASP A 81 -6.81 34.91 3.93
C ASP A 81 -6.47 34.05 5.16
N GLY A 82 -5.78 34.56 6.16
CA GLY A 82 -5.36 33.86 7.37
C GLY A 82 -6.50 33.17 8.11
N VAL A 83 -7.67 33.80 8.17
CA VAL A 83 -8.88 33.22 8.79
C VAL A 83 -9.32 31.94 8.06
N ASN A 84 -9.26 31.90 6.75
CA ASN A 84 -9.63 30.74 5.95
C ASN A 84 -8.57 29.65 6.04
N VAL A 85 -7.31 30.00 6.02
CA VAL A 85 -6.17 29.09 6.19
C VAL A 85 -6.14 28.49 7.60
N ASP A 86 -6.39 29.30 8.64
CA ASP A 86 -6.49 28.80 10.02
C ASP A 86 -7.67 27.82 10.20
N LYS A 87 -8.82 28.11 9.61
CA LYS A 87 -9.97 27.19 9.61
C LYS A 87 -9.66 25.91 8.87
N LEU A 88 -8.96 25.97 7.73
CA LEU A 88 -8.51 24.80 7.01
C LEU A 88 -7.61 23.94 7.90
N PHE A 89 -6.58 24.49 8.51
CA PHE A 89 -5.66 23.74 9.38
C PHE A 89 -6.36 23.16 10.62
N GLN A 90 -7.33 23.86 11.20
CA GLN A 90 -8.17 23.33 12.29
C GLN A 90 -9.01 22.14 11.81
N SER A 91 -9.60 22.24 10.61
CA SER A 91 -10.35 21.14 10.01
C SER A 91 -9.46 19.94 9.73
N VAL A 92 -8.25 20.17 9.21
CA VAL A 92 -7.26 19.11 8.96
C VAL A 92 -6.84 18.41 10.26
N THR A 93 -6.66 19.14 11.35
CA THR A 93 -6.37 18.56 12.67
C THR A 93 -7.51 17.64 13.14
N LYS A 94 -8.75 18.08 12.98
CA LYS A 94 -9.91 17.25 13.33
C LYS A 94 -10.00 15.99 12.47
N ILE A 95 -9.77 16.12 11.17
CA ILE A 95 -9.71 14.97 10.25
C ILE A 95 -8.58 13.99 10.65
N GLU A 96 -7.42 14.50 11.06
CA GLU A 96 -6.31 13.68 11.58
C GLU A 96 -6.76 12.86 12.79
N GLU A 97 -7.42 13.49 13.77
CA GLU A 97 -7.93 12.81 14.97
C GLU A 97 -8.94 11.71 14.61
N ASP A 98 -9.91 12.01 13.73
CA ASP A 98 -10.92 11.05 13.29
C ASP A 98 -10.27 9.85 12.57
N LEU A 99 -9.26 10.07 11.74
CA LEU A 99 -8.55 9.02 11.01
C LEU A 99 -7.69 8.14 11.93
N ILE A 100 -7.03 8.72 12.92
CA ILE A 100 -6.27 7.95 13.91
C ILE A 100 -7.21 7.01 14.68
N LEU A 101 -8.40 7.50 15.04
CA LEU A 101 -9.37 6.73 15.80
C LEU A 101 -10.11 5.68 14.97
N SER A 102 -10.10 5.79 13.65
CA SER A 102 -10.83 4.87 12.75
C SER A 102 -10.19 3.49 12.61
N ASP A 103 -8.91 3.34 12.92
CA ASP A 103 -8.15 2.09 12.80
C ASP A 103 -7.07 1.99 13.88
N ASP A 104 -7.25 1.07 14.82
CA ASP A 104 -6.32 0.86 15.95
C ASP A 104 -4.92 0.42 15.50
N LYS A 105 -4.80 -0.23 14.35
CA LYS A 105 -3.53 -0.80 13.88
C LYS A 105 -2.71 0.15 13.04
N TYR A 106 -3.33 0.79 12.07
CA TYR A 106 -2.63 1.60 11.07
C TYR A 106 -3.07 3.07 11.02
N GLY A 107 -4.06 3.48 11.80
CA GLY A 107 -4.51 4.88 11.90
C GLY A 107 -3.38 5.84 12.26
N CYS A 108 -2.35 5.35 13.01
CA CYS A 108 -1.15 6.11 13.34
C CYS A 108 -0.38 6.67 12.11
N VAL A 109 -0.60 6.14 10.90
CA VAL A 109 -0.03 6.68 9.65
C VAL A 109 -0.44 8.14 9.45
N TYR A 110 -1.65 8.51 9.90
CA TYR A 110 -2.17 9.87 9.77
C TYR A 110 -1.74 10.84 10.89
N ALA A 111 -1.04 10.36 11.92
CA ALA A 111 -0.73 11.13 13.13
C ALA A 111 0.12 12.40 12.94
N ARG A 112 0.46 12.76 11.70
CA ARG A 112 1.15 13.99 11.33
C ARG A 112 0.56 14.68 10.09
N LEU A 113 -0.68 14.35 9.75
CA LEU A 113 -1.35 14.94 8.60
C LEU A 113 -1.33 16.48 8.66
N ALA A 114 -1.71 17.04 9.80
CA ALA A 114 -1.75 18.48 9.99
C ALA A 114 -0.34 19.11 9.97
N GLU A 115 0.64 18.48 10.60
CA GLU A 115 2.02 18.96 10.60
C GLU A 115 2.63 18.95 9.19
N LEU A 116 2.48 17.83 8.48
CA LEU A 116 3.01 17.68 7.11
C LEU A 116 2.32 18.64 6.15
N THR A 117 0.99 18.82 6.28
CA THR A 117 0.25 19.79 5.47
C THR A 117 0.80 21.20 5.64
N LYS A 118 1.07 21.65 6.87
CA LYS A 118 1.66 22.97 7.12
C LYS A 118 3.04 23.10 6.49
N ARG A 119 3.88 22.07 6.61
CA ARG A 119 5.24 22.09 6.03
C ARG A 119 5.22 22.14 4.50
N VAL A 120 4.34 21.35 3.87
CA VAL A 120 4.19 21.35 2.41
C VAL A 120 3.57 22.64 1.92
N ALA A 121 2.62 23.23 2.66
CA ALA A 121 2.02 24.52 2.32
C ALA A 121 3.07 25.65 2.27
N ILE A 122 4.07 25.63 3.17
CA ILE A 122 5.18 26.57 3.12
C ILE A 122 6.00 26.38 1.82
N VAL A 123 6.29 25.13 1.45
CA VAL A 123 7.04 24.83 0.21
C VAL A 123 6.24 25.31 -1.00
N PHE A 124 4.94 25.03 -1.06
CA PHE A 124 4.07 25.46 -2.18
C PHE A 124 3.98 26.98 -2.25
N GLN A 125 3.86 27.67 -1.10
CA GLN A 125 3.83 29.13 -1.06
C GLN A 125 5.15 29.73 -1.58
N VAL A 126 6.28 29.23 -1.11
CA VAL A 126 7.60 29.73 -1.55
C VAL A 126 7.82 29.49 -3.04
N THR A 127 7.33 28.35 -3.57
CA THR A 127 7.47 28.05 -5.00
C THR A 127 6.53 28.86 -5.89
N SER A 128 5.34 29.23 -5.41
CA SER A 128 4.38 30.05 -6.15
C SER A 128 4.72 31.55 -6.05
N ASN A 129 5.07 32.01 -4.85
CA ASN A 129 5.42 33.41 -4.61
C ASN A 129 6.43 33.55 -3.48
N ILE A 130 7.73 33.65 -3.86
CA ILE A 130 8.82 33.77 -2.92
C ILE A 130 8.77 35.02 -2.04
N ASN A 131 8.07 36.08 -2.47
CA ASN A 131 7.96 37.35 -1.76
C ASN A 131 6.76 37.40 -0.81
N SER A 132 5.91 36.40 -0.82
CA SER A 132 4.77 36.34 0.11
C SER A 132 5.24 36.23 1.56
N THR A 133 4.54 36.91 2.46
CA THR A 133 4.75 36.85 3.91
C THR A 133 3.73 35.93 4.59
N HIS A 134 2.77 35.38 3.86
CA HIS A 134 1.72 34.52 4.37
C HIS A 134 1.43 33.36 3.41
N ILE A 135 0.77 32.34 3.91
CA ILE A 135 0.31 31.21 3.11
C ILE A 135 -1.06 31.54 2.54
N GLU A 136 -1.20 31.46 1.23
CA GLU A 136 -2.47 31.63 0.53
C GLU A 136 -3.32 30.35 0.66
N TYR A 137 -4.64 30.51 0.64
CA TYR A 137 -5.59 29.40 0.84
C TYR A 137 -5.38 28.28 -0.20
N ASP A 138 -5.21 28.64 -1.47
CA ASP A 138 -5.04 27.66 -2.56
C ASP A 138 -3.78 26.81 -2.37
N ASN A 139 -2.69 27.42 -1.91
CA ASN A 139 -1.45 26.69 -1.59
C ASN A 139 -1.62 25.77 -0.37
N ALA A 140 -2.37 26.21 0.64
CA ALA A 140 -2.68 25.41 1.81
C ALA A 140 -3.59 24.21 1.47
N GLN A 141 -4.62 24.45 0.64
CA GLN A 141 -5.52 23.39 0.16
C GLN A 141 -4.80 22.39 -0.71
N ALA A 142 -4.01 22.84 -1.69
CA ALA A 142 -3.19 21.96 -2.53
C ALA A 142 -2.20 21.12 -1.70
N ALA A 143 -1.63 21.69 -0.66
CA ALA A 143 -0.75 20.97 0.26
C ALA A 143 -1.52 19.89 1.05
N TYR A 144 -2.72 20.18 1.54
CA TYR A 144 -3.56 19.18 2.19
C TYR A 144 -3.91 18.03 1.24
N ASP A 145 -4.37 18.34 0.04
CA ASP A 145 -4.75 17.32 -0.95
C ASP A 145 -3.56 16.42 -1.31
N PHE A 146 -2.39 17.02 -1.49
CA PHE A 146 -1.17 16.27 -1.77
C PHE A 146 -0.74 15.36 -0.61
N VAL A 147 -0.68 15.90 0.61
CA VAL A 147 -0.26 15.12 1.79
C VAL A 147 -1.29 14.02 2.09
N ARG A 148 -2.57 14.34 1.99
CA ARG A 148 -3.65 13.37 2.16
C ARG A 148 -3.54 12.22 1.18
N PHE A 149 -3.34 12.51 -0.10
CA PHE A 149 -3.10 11.50 -1.14
C PHE A 149 -1.92 10.57 -0.79
N CYS A 150 -0.79 11.15 -0.35
CA CYS A 150 0.39 10.37 0.02
C CYS A 150 0.17 9.48 1.25
N LEU A 151 -0.54 9.99 2.26
CA LEU A 151 -0.84 9.22 3.47
C LEU A 151 -1.91 8.14 3.23
N ASP A 152 -2.93 8.40 2.43
CA ASP A 152 -3.92 7.40 2.02
C ASP A 152 -3.26 6.24 1.26
N TYR A 153 -2.29 6.57 0.40
CA TYR A 153 -1.48 5.55 -0.25
C TYR A 153 -0.64 4.75 0.77
N SER A 154 0.05 5.44 1.68
CA SER A 154 0.86 4.80 2.71
C SER A 154 0.01 3.90 3.62
N TYR A 155 -1.16 4.35 4.02
CA TYR A 155 -2.13 3.56 4.79
C TYR A 155 -2.55 2.30 4.04
N SER A 156 -3.03 2.45 2.81
CA SER A 156 -3.47 1.32 1.99
C SER A 156 -2.35 0.30 1.75
N SER A 157 -1.14 0.79 1.52
CA SER A 157 0.03 -0.08 1.33
C SER A 157 0.47 -0.75 2.62
N ALA A 158 0.41 -0.07 3.77
CA ALA A 158 0.70 -0.65 5.07
C ALA A 158 -0.28 -1.79 5.40
N VAL A 159 -1.58 -1.57 5.23
CA VAL A 159 -2.62 -2.59 5.43
C VAL A 159 -2.37 -3.83 4.57
N ASN A 160 -1.99 -3.63 3.30
CA ASN A 160 -1.85 -4.73 2.34
C ASN A 160 -0.49 -5.44 2.39
N SER A 161 0.58 -4.74 2.78
CA SER A 161 1.96 -5.20 2.59
C SER A 161 2.68 -5.53 3.89
N ILE A 162 2.33 -4.88 5.00
CA ILE A 162 2.98 -5.15 6.29
C ILE A 162 2.37 -6.41 6.92
N LYS A 163 3.20 -7.41 7.11
CA LYS A 163 2.82 -8.69 7.72
C LYS A 163 3.67 -8.95 8.95
N ASP A 164 3.04 -9.22 10.06
CA ASP A 164 3.71 -9.38 11.36
C ASP A 164 4.38 -10.74 11.54
N SER A 165 4.01 -11.71 10.73
CA SER A 165 4.60 -13.05 10.80
C SER A 165 4.81 -13.65 9.41
N ASN A 166 5.76 -14.58 9.30
CA ASN A 166 5.94 -15.38 8.08
C ASN A 166 4.64 -16.09 7.68
N ILE A 167 3.85 -16.53 8.65
CA ILE A 167 2.57 -17.19 8.41
C ILE A 167 1.59 -16.23 7.74
N GLU A 168 1.45 -14.98 8.21
CA GLU A 168 0.56 -13.98 7.59
C GLU A 168 1.04 -13.57 6.20
N ARG A 169 2.36 -13.43 6.01
CA ARG A 169 2.94 -13.20 4.68
C ARG A 169 2.59 -14.34 3.72
N LEU A 170 2.77 -15.59 4.16
CA LEU A 170 2.45 -16.76 3.35
C LEU A 170 0.95 -16.86 3.05
N GLN A 171 0.08 -16.51 4.00
CA GLN A 171 -1.37 -16.44 3.76
C GLN A 171 -1.70 -15.42 2.66
N GLY A 172 -1.08 -14.24 2.69
CA GLY A 172 -1.24 -13.23 1.63
C GLY A 172 -0.78 -13.75 0.26
N GLU A 173 0.35 -14.45 0.21
CA GLU A 173 0.85 -15.05 -1.03
C GLU A 173 -0.06 -16.17 -1.58
N VAL A 174 -0.69 -16.96 -0.71
CA VAL A 174 -1.68 -17.95 -1.10
C VAL A 174 -2.88 -17.30 -1.78
N ILE A 175 -3.45 -16.26 -1.17
CA ILE A 175 -4.59 -15.54 -1.76
C ILE A 175 -4.19 -14.88 -3.09
N LYS A 176 -3.02 -14.26 -3.15
CA LYS A 176 -2.47 -13.68 -4.38
C LYS A 176 -2.31 -14.75 -5.47
N ALA A 177 -1.75 -15.91 -5.13
CA ALA A 177 -1.59 -17.02 -6.06
C ALA A 177 -2.92 -17.52 -6.62
N ILE A 178 -3.96 -17.64 -5.80
CA ILE A 178 -5.31 -18.03 -6.26
C ILE A 178 -5.88 -16.96 -7.22
N ASN A 179 -5.65 -15.67 -6.94
CA ASN A 179 -6.19 -14.58 -7.75
C ASN A 179 -5.47 -14.39 -9.08
N GLU A 180 -4.18 -14.68 -9.13
CA GLU A 180 -3.32 -14.41 -10.30
C GLU A 180 -3.10 -15.61 -11.22
N ILE A 181 -3.52 -16.82 -10.81
CA ILE A 181 -3.24 -17.99 -11.59
C ILE A 181 -3.94 -17.91 -12.94
N LYS A 182 -3.15 -17.84 -13.99
CA LYS A 182 -3.65 -17.98 -15.36
C LYS A 182 -3.80 -19.46 -15.63
N SER A 183 -4.99 -19.89 -16.09
CA SER A 183 -5.18 -21.24 -16.59
C SER A 183 -4.11 -21.56 -17.63
N ASP A 184 -3.38 -22.63 -17.44
CA ASP A 184 -2.38 -23.09 -18.39
C ASP A 184 -3.07 -23.39 -19.73
N LYS A 185 -2.59 -22.81 -20.83
CA LYS A 185 -3.24 -22.86 -22.16
C LYS A 185 -3.15 -24.24 -22.83
N SER A 186 -2.66 -25.27 -22.14
CA SER A 186 -2.62 -26.65 -22.66
C SER A 186 -4.03 -27.28 -22.58
N GLY A 187 -4.70 -27.35 -23.69
CA GLY A 187 -6.13 -27.51 -23.95
C GLY A 187 -6.92 -28.64 -23.26
N ASN A 188 -6.31 -29.54 -22.47
CA ASN A 188 -6.99 -30.65 -21.82
C ASN A 188 -7.07 -30.56 -20.28
N ALA A 189 -6.37 -29.62 -19.65
CA ALA A 189 -6.35 -29.43 -18.20
C ALA A 189 -6.96 -28.09 -17.77
N GLN A 190 -7.49 -27.31 -18.70
CA GLN A 190 -7.89 -25.92 -18.53
C GLN A 190 -8.97 -25.69 -17.47
N ASN A 191 -9.78 -26.70 -17.19
CA ASN A 191 -10.95 -26.51 -16.32
C ASN A 191 -10.73 -26.99 -14.88
N TYR A 192 -9.66 -27.71 -14.58
CA TYR A 192 -9.55 -28.44 -13.31
C TYR A 192 -8.32 -28.10 -12.47
N ASP A 193 -7.25 -27.57 -13.04
CA ASP A 193 -6.00 -27.32 -12.28
C ASP A 193 -6.01 -26.00 -11.50
N GLY A 194 -6.87 -25.07 -11.88
CA GLY A 194 -7.07 -23.80 -11.20
C GLY A 194 -7.96 -22.87 -11.99
N VAL A 195 -8.81 -22.12 -11.30
CA VAL A 195 -9.62 -21.06 -11.88
C VAL A 195 -9.27 -19.77 -11.19
N THR A 196 -8.87 -18.78 -11.98
CA THR A 196 -8.45 -17.48 -11.46
C THR A 196 -9.47 -16.89 -10.50
N GLY A 197 -9.04 -16.60 -9.31
CA GLY A 197 -9.86 -16.02 -8.25
C GLY A 197 -10.75 -16.98 -7.49
N LYS A 198 -10.89 -18.25 -7.91
CA LYS A 198 -11.84 -19.22 -7.33
C LYS A 198 -11.15 -20.37 -6.59
N TRP A 199 -10.32 -21.16 -7.28
CA TRP A 199 -9.59 -22.30 -6.70
C TRP A 199 -8.25 -22.56 -7.38
N ILE A 200 -7.40 -23.34 -6.72
CA ILE A 200 -6.08 -23.73 -7.21
C ILE A 200 -5.74 -25.14 -6.77
N ARG A 201 -5.12 -25.91 -7.64
CA ARG A 201 -4.57 -27.22 -7.30
C ARG A 201 -3.33 -27.09 -6.43
N GLU A 202 -3.21 -27.92 -5.39
CA GLU A 202 -2.11 -27.86 -4.42
C GLU A 202 -0.73 -27.87 -5.08
N ARG A 203 -0.50 -28.72 -6.09
CA ARG A 203 0.79 -28.76 -6.80
C ARG A 203 1.14 -27.45 -7.52
N MET A 204 0.14 -26.70 -7.99
CA MET A 204 0.37 -25.41 -8.67
C MET A 204 0.69 -24.32 -7.65
N LEU A 205 0.00 -24.35 -6.51
CA LEU A 205 0.28 -23.47 -5.39
C LEU A 205 1.73 -23.67 -4.90
N LYS A 206 2.13 -24.92 -4.68
CA LYS A 206 3.48 -25.28 -4.20
C LYS A 206 4.62 -25.03 -5.20
N ARG A 207 4.32 -24.73 -6.47
CA ARG A 207 5.32 -24.27 -7.45
C ARG A 207 5.68 -22.79 -7.32
N LYS A 208 4.92 -21.99 -6.58
CA LYS A 208 5.28 -20.62 -6.31
C LYS A 208 6.47 -20.58 -5.34
N SER A 209 7.48 -19.76 -5.65
CA SER A 209 8.73 -19.69 -4.87
C SER A 209 8.54 -19.30 -3.41
N SER A 210 7.47 -18.54 -3.12
CA SER A 210 7.11 -18.13 -1.78
C SER A 210 6.30 -19.17 -0.98
N ILE A 211 5.79 -20.23 -1.65
CA ILE A 211 4.93 -21.25 -1.06
C ILE A 211 5.55 -22.63 -1.37
N ASN A 212 6.67 -22.88 -0.71
CA ASN A 212 7.39 -24.15 -0.84
C ASN A 212 6.75 -25.27 0.00
N ASN A 213 7.24 -26.52 -0.18
CA ASN A 213 6.89 -27.65 0.69
C ASN A 213 7.63 -27.59 2.04
N ASP A 214 7.61 -26.45 2.71
CA ASP A 214 8.17 -26.29 4.03
C ASP A 214 7.08 -26.30 5.11
N LYS A 215 7.52 -26.53 6.36
CA LYS A 215 6.62 -26.60 7.51
C LYS A 215 5.84 -25.29 7.75
N GLU A 216 6.43 -24.15 7.40
CA GLU A 216 5.78 -22.84 7.60
C GLU A 216 4.65 -22.62 6.59
N SER A 217 4.87 -23.00 5.33
CA SER A 217 3.83 -22.96 4.29
C SER A 217 2.66 -23.88 4.61
N ASP A 218 2.94 -25.08 5.07
CA ASP A 218 1.89 -26.00 5.48
C ASP A 218 1.13 -25.47 6.71
N ALA A 219 1.82 -24.89 7.68
CA ALA A 219 1.19 -24.27 8.85
C ALA A 219 0.30 -23.07 8.44
N ALA A 220 0.74 -22.24 7.50
CA ALA A 220 -0.04 -21.13 6.98
C ALA A 220 -1.31 -21.61 6.29
N LEU A 221 -1.22 -22.62 5.42
CA LEU A 221 -2.35 -23.23 4.74
C LEU A 221 -3.35 -23.86 5.73
N MET A 222 -2.82 -24.59 6.74
CA MET A 222 -3.65 -25.15 7.81
C MET A 222 -4.41 -24.07 8.59
N LYS A 223 -3.73 -22.98 8.98
CA LYS A 223 -4.34 -21.84 9.69
C LYS A 223 -5.43 -21.21 8.84
N MET A 224 -5.23 -21.03 7.54
CA MET A 224 -6.24 -20.50 6.63
C MET A 224 -7.47 -21.42 6.53
N CYS A 225 -7.26 -22.73 6.45
CA CYS A 225 -8.36 -23.71 6.42
C CYS A 225 -9.15 -23.70 7.74
N ARG A 226 -8.47 -23.69 8.90
CA ARG A 226 -9.13 -23.63 10.22
C ARG A 226 -9.94 -22.35 10.41
N ASN A 227 -9.47 -21.24 9.88
CA ASN A 227 -10.15 -19.95 9.97
C ASN A 227 -11.25 -19.78 8.90
N GLY A 228 -11.46 -20.77 8.03
CA GLY A 228 -12.49 -20.71 6.98
C GLY A 228 -12.15 -19.75 5.83
N HIS A 229 -10.91 -19.29 5.70
CA HIS A 229 -10.49 -18.44 4.58
C HIS A 229 -10.39 -19.18 3.25
N ILE A 230 -10.08 -20.47 3.31
CA ILE A 230 -10.06 -21.41 2.17
C ILE A 230 -10.49 -22.79 2.64
N TYR A 231 -10.93 -23.63 1.71
CA TYR A 231 -11.25 -25.03 1.97
C TYR A 231 -10.27 -25.92 1.21
N ARG A 232 -9.74 -26.95 1.87
CA ARG A 232 -8.94 -27.98 1.23
C ARG A 232 -9.84 -29.15 0.81
N MET A 233 -10.01 -29.34 -0.49
CA MET A 233 -10.85 -30.38 -1.08
C MET A 233 -10.01 -31.51 -1.66
N GLU A 234 -10.31 -32.72 -1.28
CA GLU A 234 -9.75 -33.94 -1.87
C GLU A 234 -10.65 -34.44 -2.98
N ILE A 235 -10.06 -34.74 -4.12
CA ILE A 235 -10.75 -35.35 -5.28
C ILE A 235 -10.20 -36.72 -5.52
N LYS A 236 -11.09 -37.73 -5.57
CA LYS A 236 -10.77 -39.11 -5.93
C LYS A 236 -11.50 -39.51 -7.19
N LYS A 237 -10.77 -40.11 -8.14
CA LYS A 237 -11.33 -40.88 -9.25
C LYS A 237 -11.31 -42.34 -8.87
N ASP A 238 -12.33 -43.15 -9.29
CA ASP A 238 -12.54 -44.54 -8.82
C ASP A 238 -11.35 -45.48 -8.87
N LEU A 239 -10.30 -45.18 -9.62
CA LEU A 239 -9.04 -46.00 -9.75
C LEU A 239 -7.79 -45.15 -9.61
N GLY A 240 -7.85 -43.97 -8.97
CA GLY A 240 -6.77 -43.04 -9.17
C GLY A 240 -6.23 -42.28 -7.99
N LYS A 241 -5.21 -41.57 -8.34
CA LYS A 241 -4.39 -40.72 -7.55
C LYS A 241 -5.22 -39.62 -6.87
N GLN A 242 -5.09 -39.47 -5.57
CA GLN A 242 -5.69 -38.37 -4.81
C GLN A 242 -5.12 -37.03 -5.31
N THR A 243 -5.99 -36.03 -5.45
CA THR A 243 -5.62 -34.68 -5.84
C THR A 243 -6.27 -33.69 -4.89
N TYR A 244 -5.51 -32.72 -4.44
CA TYR A 244 -5.98 -31.71 -3.49
C TYR A 244 -6.08 -30.35 -4.15
N TYR A 245 -7.12 -29.60 -3.76
CA TYR A 245 -7.40 -28.25 -4.21
C TYR A 245 -7.67 -27.34 -3.01
N TYR A 246 -7.28 -26.08 -3.13
CA TYR A 246 -7.66 -25.02 -2.22
C TYR A 246 -8.71 -24.15 -2.91
N VAL A 247 -9.88 -24.01 -2.26
CA VAL A 247 -11.08 -23.36 -2.81
C VAL A 247 -11.49 -22.22 -1.90
N LYS A 248 -11.84 -21.06 -2.45
CA LYS A 248 -12.42 -19.98 -1.67
C LYS A 248 -13.86 -20.32 -1.25
N PRO A 249 -14.30 -19.88 -0.04
CA PRO A 249 -15.62 -20.21 0.52
C PRO A 249 -16.78 -19.95 -0.43
N GLU A 250 -16.77 -18.78 -1.08
CA GLU A 250 -17.82 -18.32 -1.99
C GLU A 250 -17.98 -19.18 -3.25
N PHE A 251 -16.98 -19.98 -3.59
CA PHE A 251 -16.98 -20.84 -4.80
C PHE A 251 -17.04 -22.32 -4.48
N LEU A 252 -17.30 -22.72 -3.24
CA LEU A 252 -17.30 -24.12 -2.82
C LEU A 252 -18.38 -24.93 -3.56
N ASN A 253 -19.60 -24.41 -3.65
CA ASN A 253 -20.70 -25.09 -4.35
C ASN A 253 -20.40 -25.23 -5.85
N GLU A 254 -19.93 -24.17 -6.50
CA GLU A 254 -19.55 -24.21 -7.92
C GLU A 254 -18.45 -25.26 -8.17
N PHE A 255 -17.45 -25.32 -7.28
CA PHE A 255 -16.40 -26.32 -7.34
C PHE A 255 -16.95 -27.74 -7.24
N GLU A 256 -17.83 -27.98 -6.27
CA GLU A 256 -18.46 -29.30 -6.08
C GLU A 256 -19.29 -29.71 -7.31
N ASP A 257 -20.10 -28.83 -7.85
CA ASP A 257 -20.95 -29.12 -9.01
C ASP A 257 -20.10 -29.48 -10.24
N VAL A 258 -19.04 -28.73 -10.51
CA VAL A 258 -18.10 -28.99 -11.61
C VAL A 258 -17.48 -30.36 -11.50
N PHE A 259 -17.01 -30.76 -10.32
CA PHE A 259 -16.31 -32.03 -10.18
C PHE A 259 -17.25 -33.23 -10.05
N LYS A 260 -18.41 -33.08 -9.40
CA LYS A 260 -19.44 -34.12 -9.31
C LYS A 260 -20.03 -34.45 -10.68
N SER A 261 -20.26 -33.46 -11.54
CA SER A 261 -20.75 -33.69 -12.91
C SER A 261 -19.81 -34.52 -13.77
N HIS A 262 -18.51 -34.59 -13.40
CA HIS A 262 -17.49 -35.41 -14.04
C HIS A 262 -17.20 -36.75 -13.34
N GLY A 263 -18.06 -37.14 -12.39
CA GLY A 263 -17.95 -38.44 -11.71
C GLY A 263 -16.89 -38.55 -10.64
N TYR A 264 -16.44 -37.39 -10.09
CA TYR A 264 -15.46 -37.40 -9.00
C TYR A 264 -16.13 -37.50 -7.64
N LYS A 265 -15.52 -38.26 -6.73
CA LYS A 265 -15.88 -38.27 -5.30
C LYS A 265 -15.07 -37.17 -4.59
N LEU A 266 -15.79 -36.32 -3.86
CA LEU A 266 -15.24 -35.17 -3.16
C LEU A 266 -15.26 -35.39 -1.66
N ARG A 267 -14.19 -34.98 -0.99
CA ARG A 267 -14.10 -34.96 0.46
C ARG A 267 -13.47 -33.63 0.90
N ASN A 268 -14.11 -32.96 1.85
CA ASN A 268 -13.48 -31.85 2.56
C ASN A 268 -12.50 -32.41 3.59
N THR A 269 -11.22 -32.07 3.48
CA THR A 269 -10.16 -32.60 4.33
C THR A 269 -9.74 -31.58 5.39
N ILE A 270 -10.71 -31.05 6.16
CA ILE A 270 -10.41 -30.14 7.29
C ILE A 270 -9.80 -30.92 8.47
N ASN A 271 -9.88 -32.24 8.50
CA ASN A 271 -9.31 -33.05 9.58
C ASN A 271 -7.82 -33.25 9.33
N PHE A 272 -7.05 -32.32 9.87
CA PHE A 272 -5.66 -32.58 10.22
C PHE A 272 -5.66 -33.01 11.68
N GLU A 273 -5.58 -34.30 11.91
CA GLU A 273 -5.09 -34.87 13.15
C GLU A 273 -3.61 -34.53 13.34
#